data_4e36e5b0def81bc20e946cb38cbb9311
#
_entry.id   4e36e5b0def81bc20e946cb38cbb9311
#
_cell.length_a   1.000
_cell.length_b   1.000
_cell.length_c   1.000
_cell.angle_alpha   90.00
_cell.angle_beta   90.00
_cell.angle_gamma   90.00
#
_symmetry.space_group_name_H-M   'P 1'
#
loop_
_entity.id
_entity.type
_entity.pdbx_description
1 polymer ?
#
loop_
_entity_poly.entity_id
_entity_poly.type
_entity_poly.pdbx_seq_one_letter_code
_entity_poly.pdbx_strand_id
1 'polypeptide(L)'
;MTFRDLLAYKKSFALAMKIFEITKTFSSEEKYSLTDQIRRSSRSVPVTIAESYRKRIYPKHFYSKLTDSDSENSETQVWLDFALACKYISLEIYNDLTSDGIEIGKLKN
;
A
#
# COMPACT_ATOMS: atom_id res chain seq x y z
N MET A 1 -21.93 -7.15 -7.30
CA MET A 1 -20.63 -6.42 -7.20
C MET A 1 -20.22 -6.28 -5.75
N THR A 2 -18.95 -6.51 -5.46
CA THR A 2 -18.39 -6.33 -4.11
C THR A 2 -17.17 -5.42 -4.20
N PHE A 3 -16.62 -5.04 -3.05
CA PHE A 3 -15.39 -4.24 -3.04
C PHE A 3 -14.24 -4.94 -3.78
N ARG A 4 -14.27 -6.28 -3.89
CA ARG A 4 -13.24 -7.06 -4.60
C ARG A 4 -13.20 -6.79 -6.10
N ASP A 5 -14.28 -6.22 -6.65
CA ASP A 5 -14.34 -5.86 -8.06
C ASP A 5 -13.71 -4.49 -8.35
N LEU A 6 -13.45 -3.69 -7.32
CA LEU A 6 -12.84 -2.37 -7.48
C LEU A 6 -11.40 -2.51 -7.95
N LEU A 7 -11.04 -1.75 -8.98
CA LEU A 7 -9.69 -1.76 -9.52
C LEU A 7 -8.67 -1.32 -8.47
N ALA A 8 -8.99 -0.30 -7.68
CA ALA A 8 -8.10 0.18 -6.61
C ALA A 8 -7.84 -0.91 -5.56
N TYR A 9 -8.86 -1.72 -5.23
CA TYR A 9 -8.66 -2.85 -4.32
C TYR A 9 -7.72 -3.90 -4.94
N LYS A 10 -7.99 -4.30 -6.17
CA LYS A 10 -7.18 -5.34 -6.84
C LYS A 10 -5.72 -4.93 -6.94
N LYS A 11 -5.47 -3.68 -7.36
CA LYS A 11 -4.11 -3.18 -7.55
C LYS A 11 -3.38 -2.98 -6.23
N SER A 12 -4.05 -2.46 -5.21
CA SER A 12 -3.42 -2.29 -3.90
C SER A 12 -3.14 -3.62 -3.21
N PHE A 13 -4.03 -4.59 -3.39
CA PHE A 13 -3.80 -5.96 -2.91
C PHE A 13 -2.55 -6.55 -3.59
N ALA A 14 -2.46 -6.42 -4.92
CA ALA A 14 -1.33 -6.93 -5.69
C ALA A 14 -0.01 -6.27 -5.25
N LEU A 15 -0.03 -4.95 -5.00
CA LEU A 15 1.16 -4.25 -4.52
C LEU A 15 1.58 -4.76 -3.15
N ALA A 16 0.63 -4.96 -2.23
CA ALA A 16 0.92 -5.50 -0.91
C ALA A 16 1.56 -6.88 -1.01
N MET A 17 1.12 -7.71 -1.96
CA MET A 17 1.70 -9.04 -2.17
C MET A 17 3.10 -8.97 -2.78
N LYS A 18 3.37 -8.04 -3.69
CA LYS A 18 4.74 -7.80 -4.19
C LYS A 18 5.66 -7.40 -3.04
N ILE A 19 5.19 -6.51 -2.17
CA ILE A 19 5.96 -6.06 -1.00
C ILE A 19 6.19 -7.22 -0.03
N PHE A 20 5.19 -8.06 0.19
CA PHE A 20 5.35 -9.25 1.03
C PHE A 20 6.48 -10.15 0.51
N GLU A 21 6.50 -10.44 -0.79
CA GLU A 21 7.52 -11.29 -1.39
C GLU A 21 8.92 -10.66 -1.30
N ILE A 22 9.02 -9.37 -1.60
CA ILE A 22 10.32 -8.68 -1.61
C ILE A 22 10.89 -8.55 -0.19
N THR A 23 10.04 -8.33 0.80
CA THR A 23 10.50 -8.17 2.19
C THR A 23 11.02 -9.46 2.80
N LYS A 24 10.78 -10.61 2.19
CA LYS A 24 11.39 -11.87 2.60
C LYS A 24 12.91 -11.85 2.50
N THR A 25 13.44 -10.97 1.64
CA THR A 25 14.90 -10.82 1.43
C THR A 25 15.53 -9.75 2.30
N PHE A 26 14.73 -8.99 3.06
CA PHE A 26 15.24 -7.94 3.93
C PHE A 26 16.06 -8.53 5.08
N SER A 27 17.01 -7.74 5.60
CA SER A 27 17.80 -8.12 6.77
C SER A 27 16.90 -8.53 7.93
N SER A 28 17.25 -9.60 8.62
CA SER A 28 16.50 -10.09 9.79
C SER A 28 16.41 -9.06 10.91
N GLU A 29 17.35 -8.11 10.96
CA GLU A 29 17.30 -7.04 11.97
C GLU A 29 16.14 -6.05 11.71
N GLU A 30 15.54 -6.08 10.52
CA GLU A 30 14.36 -5.24 10.19
C GLU A 30 13.04 -5.92 10.49
N LYS A 31 13.04 -7.14 11.02
CA LYS A 31 11.83 -7.93 11.22
C LYS A 31 10.74 -7.18 12.00
N TYR A 32 11.12 -6.43 13.02
CA TYR A 32 10.20 -5.68 13.87
C TYR A 32 10.23 -4.18 13.61
N SER A 33 10.87 -3.75 12.56
CA SER A 33 10.96 -2.34 12.17
C SER A 33 10.49 -2.15 10.73
N LEU A 34 11.39 -1.97 9.77
CA LEU A 34 11.01 -1.68 8.39
C LEU A 34 10.12 -2.76 7.77
N THR A 35 10.48 -4.04 7.93
CA THR A 35 9.71 -5.15 7.36
C THR A 35 8.28 -5.13 7.89
N ASP A 36 8.12 -4.99 9.21
CA ASP A 36 6.81 -4.96 9.86
C ASP A 36 5.99 -3.75 9.37
N GLN A 37 6.61 -2.58 9.38
CA GLN A 37 5.92 -1.34 9.03
C GLN A 37 5.45 -1.30 7.58
N ILE A 38 6.28 -1.73 6.63
CA ILE A 38 5.91 -1.70 5.22
C ILE A 38 4.83 -2.74 4.89
N ARG A 39 4.87 -3.90 5.54
CA ARG A 39 3.82 -4.91 5.39
C ARG A 39 2.51 -4.40 5.95
N ARG A 40 2.55 -3.78 7.12
CA ARG A 40 1.36 -3.23 7.76
C ARG A 40 0.73 -2.13 6.91
N SER A 41 1.50 -1.13 6.51
CA SER A 41 0.97 0.01 5.76
C SER A 41 0.45 -0.41 4.38
N SER A 42 1.17 -1.28 3.67
CA SER A 42 0.74 -1.73 2.35
C SER A 42 -0.56 -2.53 2.40
N ARG A 43 -0.74 -3.38 3.42
CA ARG A 43 -1.97 -4.15 3.61
C ARG A 43 -3.14 -3.27 4.03
N SER A 44 -2.87 -2.18 4.74
CA SER A 44 -3.91 -1.24 5.17
C SER A 44 -4.58 -0.53 3.99
N VAL A 45 -3.90 -0.40 2.85
CA VAL A 45 -4.48 0.25 1.68
C VAL A 45 -5.71 -0.51 1.16
N PRO A 46 -5.62 -1.80 0.79
CA PRO A 46 -6.82 -2.51 0.34
C PRO A 46 -7.87 -2.66 1.44
N VAL A 47 -7.46 -2.77 2.70
CA VAL A 47 -8.40 -2.88 3.83
C VAL A 47 -9.25 -1.62 3.93
N THR A 48 -8.64 -0.43 3.90
CA THR A 48 -9.39 0.82 4.01
C THR A 48 -10.20 1.11 2.75
N ILE A 49 -9.77 0.66 1.58
CA ILE A 49 -10.58 0.74 0.35
C ILE A 49 -11.85 -0.10 0.52
N ALA A 50 -11.73 -1.33 1.04
CA ALA A 50 -12.88 -2.19 1.29
C ALA A 50 -13.86 -1.52 2.28
N GLU A 51 -13.33 -0.91 3.34
CA GLU A 51 -14.15 -0.20 4.32
C GLU A 51 -14.85 1.01 3.69
N SER A 52 -14.16 1.76 2.82
CA SER A 52 -14.76 2.90 2.12
C SER A 52 -15.94 2.45 1.26
N TYR A 53 -15.81 1.32 0.57
CA TYR A 53 -16.89 0.77 -0.25
C TYR A 53 -18.14 0.50 0.58
N ARG A 54 -17.98 -0.02 1.77
CA ARG A 54 -19.10 -0.27 2.69
C ARG A 54 -19.77 1.01 3.17
N LYS A 55 -19.04 2.13 3.13
CA LYS A 55 -19.52 3.46 3.56
C LYS A 55 -19.97 4.34 2.39
N ARG A 56 -20.08 3.79 1.17
CA ARG A 56 -20.32 4.58 -0.05
C ARG A 56 -21.60 5.40 -0.05
N ILE A 57 -22.59 5.01 0.75
CA ILE A 57 -23.85 5.77 0.88
C ILE A 57 -23.76 6.87 1.94
N TYR A 58 -22.64 6.97 2.67
CA TYR A 58 -22.41 7.98 3.69
C TYR A 58 -21.20 8.82 3.29
N PRO A 59 -21.40 9.93 2.54
CA PRO A 59 -20.27 10.65 1.91
C PRO A 59 -19.11 11.00 2.84
N LYS A 60 -19.41 11.49 4.05
CA LYS A 60 -18.34 11.86 4.99
C LYS A 60 -17.50 10.66 5.42
N HIS A 61 -18.15 9.54 5.71
CA HIS A 61 -17.44 8.31 6.11
C HIS A 61 -16.67 7.72 4.94
N PHE A 62 -17.25 7.77 3.75
CA PHE A 62 -16.61 7.32 2.52
C PHE A 62 -15.30 8.07 2.27
N TYR A 63 -15.37 9.42 2.25
CA TYR A 63 -14.17 10.24 2.03
C TYR A 63 -13.14 10.11 3.15
N SER A 64 -13.59 9.97 4.39
CA SER A 64 -12.69 9.75 5.52
C SER A 64 -11.87 8.46 5.33
N LYS A 65 -12.52 7.37 4.92
CA LYS A 65 -11.82 6.10 4.67
C LYS A 65 -10.90 6.17 3.46
N LEU A 66 -11.29 6.88 2.41
CA LEU A 66 -10.40 7.09 1.26
C LEU A 66 -9.17 7.90 1.66
N THR A 67 -9.34 8.90 2.52
CA THR A 67 -8.23 9.69 3.05
C THR A 67 -7.27 8.81 3.87
N ASP A 68 -7.83 7.93 4.70
CA ASP A 68 -7.02 6.96 5.46
C ASP A 68 -6.22 6.07 4.51
N SER A 69 -6.85 5.61 3.44
CA SER A 69 -6.19 4.78 2.44
C SER A 69 -5.04 5.52 1.75
N ASP A 70 -5.25 6.79 1.40
CA ASP A 70 -4.19 7.62 0.80
C ASP A 70 -3.03 7.82 1.76
N SER A 71 -3.31 8.03 3.04
CA SER A 71 -2.27 8.17 4.07
C SER A 71 -1.43 6.90 4.19
N GLU A 72 -2.07 5.73 4.19
CA GLU A 72 -1.36 4.45 4.26
C GLU A 72 -0.54 4.20 2.99
N ASN A 73 -1.05 4.60 1.84
CA ASN A 73 -0.31 4.50 0.58
C ASN A 73 0.93 5.40 0.61
N SER A 74 0.82 6.62 1.12
CA SER A 74 1.95 7.53 1.28
C SER A 74 2.97 6.99 2.29
N GLU A 75 2.51 6.42 3.39
CA GLU A 75 3.39 5.80 4.38
C GLU A 75 4.19 4.67 3.73
N THR A 76 3.55 3.84 2.91
CA THR A 76 4.21 2.75 2.18
C THR A 76 5.31 3.30 1.27
N GLN A 77 5.06 4.43 0.59
CA GLN A 77 6.07 5.08 -0.26
C GLN A 77 7.29 5.52 0.54
N VAL A 78 7.08 6.04 1.73
CA VAL A 78 8.19 6.45 2.61
C VAL A 78 9.00 5.22 3.04
N TRP A 79 8.35 4.12 3.40
CA TRP A 79 9.07 2.88 3.74
C TRP A 79 9.86 2.32 2.55
N LEU A 80 9.36 2.48 1.32
CA LEU A 80 10.11 2.12 0.11
C LEU A 80 11.36 3.00 -0.04
N ASP A 81 11.28 4.28 0.30
CA ASP A 81 12.44 5.17 0.30
C ASP A 81 13.52 4.64 1.25
N PHE A 82 13.13 4.21 2.44
CA PHE A 82 14.06 3.61 3.40
C PHE A 82 14.67 2.32 2.86
N ALA A 83 13.86 1.48 2.23
CA ALA A 83 14.34 0.22 1.65
C ALA A 83 15.39 0.47 0.57
N LEU A 84 15.20 1.49 -0.26
CA LEU A 84 16.17 1.88 -1.28
C LEU A 84 17.45 2.43 -0.63
N ALA A 85 17.31 3.34 0.33
CA ALA A 85 18.44 3.95 1.01
C ALA A 85 19.29 2.92 1.76
N CYS A 86 18.64 1.91 2.34
CA CYS A 86 19.33 0.81 3.02
C CYS A 86 19.87 -0.25 2.05
N LYS A 87 19.62 -0.08 0.75
CA LYS A 87 20.07 -1.00 -0.30
C LYS A 87 19.46 -2.40 -0.19
N TYR A 88 18.25 -2.47 0.36
CA TYR A 88 17.49 -3.73 0.42
C TYR A 88 16.79 -4.02 -0.91
N ILE A 89 16.53 -3.01 -1.71
CA ILE A 89 15.94 -3.14 -3.04
C ILE A 89 16.76 -2.34 -4.05
N SER A 90 16.71 -2.77 -5.32
CA SER A 90 17.35 -2.05 -6.41
C SER A 90 16.51 -0.83 -6.81
N LEU A 91 17.12 0.10 -7.55
CA LEU A 91 16.40 1.23 -8.10
C LEU A 91 15.28 0.77 -9.04
N GLU A 92 15.51 -0.30 -9.81
CA GLU A 92 14.50 -0.87 -10.71
C GLU A 92 13.27 -1.35 -9.94
N ILE A 93 13.48 -2.11 -8.87
CA ILE A 93 12.40 -2.59 -8.00
C ILE A 93 11.70 -1.41 -7.34
N TYR A 94 12.45 -0.44 -6.83
CA TYR A 94 11.90 0.77 -6.21
C TYR A 94 10.98 1.49 -7.19
N ASN A 95 11.43 1.70 -8.43
CA ASN A 95 10.63 2.40 -9.44
C ASN A 95 9.35 1.63 -9.79
N ASP A 96 9.42 0.31 -9.87
CA ASP A 96 8.25 -0.53 -10.14
C ASP A 96 7.20 -0.38 -9.03
N LEU A 97 7.61 -0.56 -7.78
CA LEU A 97 6.68 -0.51 -6.64
C LEU A 97 6.14 0.90 -6.43
N THR A 98 6.97 1.92 -6.61
CA THR A 98 6.55 3.32 -6.47
C THR A 98 5.55 3.69 -7.56
N SER A 99 5.78 3.25 -8.79
CA SER A 99 4.86 3.45 -9.91
C SER A 99 3.48 2.85 -9.62
N ASP A 100 3.45 1.63 -9.07
CA ASP A 100 2.20 0.98 -8.66
C ASP A 100 1.47 1.83 -7.61
N GLY A 101 2.19 2.33 -6.62
CA GLY A 101 1.61 3.17 -5.57
C GLY A 101 1.01 4.46 -6.11
N ILE A 102 1.71 5.12 -7.03
CA ILE A 102 1.22 6.35 -7.66
C ILE A 102 -0.06 6.08 -8.45
N GLU A 103 -0.09 4.97 -9.20
CA GLU A 103 -1.28 4.57 -9.95
C GLU A 103 -2.47 4.33 -9.03
N ILE A 104 -2.26 3.63 -7.92
CA ILE A 104 -3.31 3.38 -6.93
C ILE A 104 -3.86 4.69 -6.37
N GLY A 105 -2.98 5.65 -6.07
CA GLY A 105 -3.39 6.98 -5.61
C GLY A 105 -4.31 7.69 -6.60
N LYS A 106 -4.03 7.58 -7.89
CA LYS A 106 -4.86 8.18 -8.94
C LYS A 106 -6.23 7.51 -9.06
N LEU A 107 -6.30 6.21 -8.84
CA LEU A 107 -7.56 5.45 -8.97
C LEU A 107 -8.57 5.80 -7.88
N LYS A 108 -8.11 6.27 -6.72
CA LYS A 108 -8.98 6.64 -5.60
C LYS A 108 -9.56 8.03 -5.73
N ASN A 109 -9.01 8.82 -6.60
CA ASN A 109 -9.46 10.18 -6.89
C ASN A 109 -10.37 10.20 -8.11
#